data_541144ebc602f39359cde5c2060ee0df
#
_entry.id   541144ebc602f39359cde5c2060ee0df
#
_cell.length_a   1.000
_cell.length_b   1.000
_cell.length_c   1.000
_cell.angle_alpha   90.00
_cell.angle_beta   90.00
_cell.angle_gamma   90.00
#
_symmetry.space_group_name_H-M   'P 1'
#
loop_
_entity.id
_entity.type
_entity.pdbx_description
1 polymer ?
#
loop_
_entity_poly.entity_id
_entity_poly.type
_entity_poly.pdbx_seq_one_letter_code
_entity_poly.pdbx_strand_id
1 'polypeptide(L)'
;MAENALLTAPVSKLKQLLGDGTVSSEELTKAYLEQIAAENASLNAVVTVCAEEALASAREADAQIARGTTRSLTGIPLLHKDIFCTEGVRTTCGSRMLESF
;
A
#
# COMPACT_ATOMS: atom_id res chain seq x y z
N MET A 1 12.38 4.54 -13.13
CA MET A 1 12.92 3.44 -12.32
C MET A 1 12.19 2.15 -12.66
N ALA A 2 12.90 1.05 -12.76
CA ALA A 2 12.27 -0.25 -13.03
C ALA A 2 11.36 -0.65 -11.88
N GLU A 3 10.20 -1.22 -12.20
CA GLU A 3 9.19 -1.63 -11.23
C GLU A 3 9.75 -2.60 -10.19
N ASN A 4 10.56 -3.58 -10.63
CA ASN A 4 11.20 -4.54 -9.72
C ASN A 4 12.09 -3.88 -8.68
N ALA A 5 12.76 -2.80 -9.03
CA ALA A 5 13.60 -2.06 -8.09
C ALA A 5 12.77 -1.39 -7.00
N LEU A 6 11.57 -0.91 -7.33
CA LEU A 6 10.65 -0.34 -6.34
C LEU A 6 10.15 -1.40 -5.36
N LEU A 7 9.80 -2.58 -5.88
CA LEU A 7 9.22 -3.66 -5.06
C LEU A 7 10.23 -4.26 -4.08
N THR A 8 11.51 -4.15 -4.34
CA THR A 8 12.56 -4.71 -3.51
C THR A 8 13.35 -3.66 -2.72
N ALA A 9 13.03 -2.39 -2.88
CA ALA A 9 13.74 -1.31 -2.22
C ALA A 9 13.38 -1.25 -0.73
N PRO A 10 14.34 -0.92 0.15
CA PRO A 10 14.03 -0.69 1.56
C PRO A 10 13.21 0.59 1.75
N VAL A 11 12.52 0.70 2.89
CA VAL A 11 11.67 1.86 3.20
C VAL A 11 12.46 3.16 3.12
N SER A 12 13.69 3.18 3.59
CA SER A 12 14.55 4.38 3.52
C SER A 12 14.74 4.88 2.09
N LYS A 13 14.92 3.94 1.15
CA LYS A 13 15.07 4.27 -0.27
C LYS A 13 13.76 4.78 -0.86
N LEU A 14 12.64 4.13 -0.51
CA LEU A 14 11.31 4.57 -0.96
C LEU A 14 10.98 5.97 -0.46
N LYS A 15 11.30 6.28 0.79
CA LYS A 15 11.12 7.62 1.35
C LYS A 15 11.92 8.66 0.58
N GLN A 16 13.16 8.34 0.22
CA GLN A 16 14.01 9.23 -0.56
C GLN A 16 13.41 9.50 -1.94
N LEU A 17 12.96 8.45 -2.63
CA LEU A 17 12.36 8.57 -3.96
C LEU A 17 11.06 9.38 -3.95
N LEU A 18 10.25 9.20 -2.92
CA LEU A 18 9.02 9.98 -2.74
C LEU A 18 9.35 11.46 -2.47
N GLY A 19 10.33 11.71 -1.62
CA GLY A 19 10.75 13.07 -1.28
C GLY A 19 11.37 13.81 -2.46
N ASP A 20 12.12 13.10 -3.30
CA ASP A 20 12.76 13.66 -4.50
C ASP A 20 11.79 13.87 -5.66
N GLY A 21 10.59 13.32 -5.56
CA GLY A 21 9.64 13.35 -6.67
C GLY A 21 9.95 12.37 -7.80
N THR A 22 10.91 11.44 -7.59
CA THR A 22 11.27 10.42 -8.58
C THR A 22 10.12 9.44 -8.82
N VAL A 23 9.37 9.13 -7.76
CA VAL A 23 8.17 8.28 -7.81
C VAL A 23 7.09 8.92 -6.95
N SER A 24 5.83 8.78 -7.37
CA SER A 24 4.69 9.19 -6.56
C SER A 24 4.19 8.04 -5.70
N SER A 25 3.47 8.34 -4.62
CA SER A 25 2.83 7.33 -3.80
C SER A 25 1.79 6.55 -4.62
N GLU A 26 1.08 7.20 -5.52
CA GLU A 26 0.13 6.55 -6.43
C GLU A 26 0.84 5.53 -7.33
N GLU A 27 1.96 5.90 -7.95
CA GLU A 27 2.75 4.99 -8.79
C GLU A 27 3.27 3.80 -7.99
N LEU A 28 3.81 4.05 -6.81
CA LEU A 28 4.34 3.02 -5.92
C LEU A 28 3.23 2.04 -5.49
N THR A 29 2.07 2.57 -5.11
CA THR A 29 0.91 1.77 -4.71
C THR A 29 0.41 0.90 -5.87
N LYS A 30 0.34 1.46 -7.08
CA LYS A 30 -0.04 0.70 -8.28
C LYS A 30 0.92 -0.46 -8.54
N ALA A 31 2.21 -0.24 -8.39
CA ALA A 31 3.22 -1.29 -8.59
C ALA A 31 2.99 -2.46 -7.62
N TYR A 32 2.73 -2.18 -6.35
CA TYR A 32 2.44 -3.21 -5.36
C TYR A 32 1.10 -3.91 -5.62
N LEU A 33 0.07 -3.18 -6.03
CA LEU A 33 -1.23 -3.78 -6.37
C LEU A 33 -1.11 -4.72 -7.57
N GLU A 34 -0.33 -4.36 -8.57
CA GLU A 34 -0.06 -5.22 -9.73
C GLU A 34 0.67 -6.50 -9.32
N GLN A 35 1.64 -6.39 -8.42
CA GLN A 35 2.38 -7.55 -7.90
C GLN A 35 1.44 -8.49 -7.12
N ILE A 36 0.55 -7.94 -6.30
CA ILE A 36 -0.45 -8.71 -5.58
C ILE A 36 -1.35 -9.44 -6.58
N ALA A 37 -1.86 -8.75 -7.60
CA ALA A 37 -2.71 -9.34 -8.61
C ALA A 37 -2.03 -10.48 -9.36
N ALA A 38 -0.71 -10.36 -9.60
CA ALA A 38 0.05 -11.37 -10.32
C ALA A 38 0.32 -12.63 -9.49
N GLU A 39 0.54 -12.50 -8.19
CA GLU A 39 1.05 -13.60 -7.36
C GLU A 39 0.10 -14.12 -6.29
N ASN A 40 -0.90 -13.35 -5.89
CA ASN A 40 -1.78 -13.72 -4.77
C ASN A 40 -2.57 -15.01 -5.01
N ALA A 41 -2.91 -15.32 -6.28
CA ALA A 41 -3.62 -16.55 -6.62
C ALA A 41 -2.83 -17.80 -6.21
N SER A 42 -1.51 -17.76 -6.32
CA SER A 42 -0.65 -18.89 -5.95
C SER A 42 -0.22 -18.85 -4.48
N LEU A 43 0.01 -17.66 -3.93
CA LEU A 43 0.51 -17.49 -2.56
C LEU A 43 -0.61 -17.37 -1.52
N ASN A 44 -1.76 -16.85 -1.92
CA ASN A 44 -2.90 -16.59 -1.03
C ASN A 44 -2.50 -15.82 0.24
N ALA A 45 -1.59 -14.87 0.09
CA ALA A 45 -1.03 -14.13 1.21
C ALA A 45 -1.87 -12.92 1.63
N VAL A 46 -2.61 -12.34 0.67
CA VAL A 46 -3.44 -11.15 0.90
C VAL A 46 -4.91 -11.57 0.86
N VAL A 47 -5.60 -11.46 1.99
CA VAL A 47 -7.00 -11.86 2.13
C VAL A 47 -7.95 -10.82 1.54
N THR A 48 -7.71 -9.55 1.82
CA THR A 48 -8.53 -8.45 1.32
C THR A 48 -7.62 -7.44 0.62
N VAL A 49 -7.94 -7.15 -0.65
CA VAL A 49 -7.21 -6.15 -1.43
C VAL A 49 -8.03 -4.87 -1.47
N CYS A 50 -7.52 -3.81 -0.85
CA CYS A 50 -8.19 -2.51 -0.73
C CYS A 50 -7.66 -1.54 -1.80
N ALA A 51 -7.84 -1.89 -3.09
CA ALA A 51 -7.23 -1.14 -4.19
C ALA A 51 -7.70 0.31 -4.26
N GLU A 52 -9.01 0.54 -4.19
CA GLU A 52 -9.57 1.89 -4.31
C GLU A 52 -9.14 2.77 -3.14
N GLU A 53 -9.25 2.26 -1.93
CA GLU A 53 -8.88 2.96 -0.71
C GLU A 53 -7.38 3.25 -0.67
N ALA A 54 -6.58 2.28 -1.09
CA ALA A 54 -5.13 2.43 -1.15
C ALA A 54 -4.72 3.51 -2.14
N LEU A 55 -5.33 3.54 -3.32
CA LEU A 55 -5.05 4.57 -4.33
C LEU A 55 -5.52 5.95 -3.87
N ALA A 56 -6.69 6.04 -3.23
CA ALA A 56 -7.17 7.30 -2.68
C ALA A 56 -6.23 7.84 -1.60
N SER A 57 -5.78 6.98 -0.71
CA SER A 57 -4.81 7.34 0.33
C SER A 57 -3.46 7.75 -0.27
N ALA A 58 -3.04 7.09 -1.34
CA ALA A 58 -1.81 7.42 -2.03
C ALA A 58 -1.87 8.81 -2.67
N ARG A 59 -2.98 9.17 -3.28
CA ARG A 59 -3.19 10.51 -3.86
C ARG A 59 -3.16 11.59 -2.79
N GLU A 60 -3.78 11.33 -1.64
CA GLU A 60 -3.74 12.25 -0.50
C GLU A 60 -2.30 12.40 0.03
N ALA A 61 -1.55 11.30 0.11
CA ALA A 61 -0.16 11.32 0.50
C ALA A 61 0.68 12.15 -0.48
N ASP A 62 0.44 12.01 -1.78
CA ASP A 62 1.13 12.83 -2.79
C ASP A 62 0.83 14.31 -2.62
N ALA A 63 -0.41 14.67 -2.28
CA ALA A 63 -0.78 16.04 -1.99
C ALA A 63 -0.05 16.57 -0.74
N GLN A 64 0.08 15.75 0.30
CA GLN A 64 0.84 16.12 1.51
C GLN A 64 2.31 16.32 1.21
N ILE A 65 2.91 15.48 0.39
CA ILE A 65 4.31 15.61 -0.04
C ILE A 65 4.49 16.94 -0.79
N ALA A 66 3.58 17.27 -1.69
CA ALA A 66 3.63 18.52 -2.44
C ALA A 66 3.52 19.75 -1.53
N ARG A 67 2.76 19.65 -0.44
CA ARG A 67 2.59 20.74 0.54
C ARG A 67 3.70 20.80 1.59
N GLY A 68 4.57 19.79 1.64
CA GLY A 68 5.61 19.71 2.65
C GLY A 68 5.11 19.33 4.05
N THR A 69 3.96 18.69 4.15
CA THR A 69 3.34 18.30 5.44
C THR A 69 3.51 16.81 5.73
N THR A 70 4.63 16.24 5.34
CA THR A 70 4.88 14.81 5.47
C THR A 70 5.22 14.39 6.90
N ARG A 71 4.90 13.13 7.21
CA ARG A 71 5.34 12.43 8.42
C ARG A 71 6.29 11.29 8.03
N SER A 72 6.74 10.51 9.02
CA SER A 72 7.78 9.49 8.82
C SER A 72 7.45 8.45 7.74
N LEU A 73 6.19 8.05 7.60
CA LEU A 73 5.78 7.01 6.66
C LEU A 73 4.77 7.50 5.61
N THR A 74 4.64 8.81 5.43
CA THR A 74 3.71 9.36 4.44
C THR A 74 4.04 8.82 3.04
N GLY A 75 3.06 8.22 2.40
CA GLY A 75 3.18 7.69 1.04
C GLY A 75 3.70 6.27 0.95
N ILE A 76 4.04 5.63 2.06
CA ILE A 76 4.54 4.25 2.08
C ILE A 76 3.36 3.27 2.15
N PRO A 77 3.17 2.39 1.14
CA PRO A 77 2.14 1.35 1.20
C PRO A 77 2.49 0.30 2.25
N LEU A 78 1.48 -0.30 2.86
CA LEU A 78 1.70 -1.37 3.84
C LEU A 78 0.65 -2.48 3.70
N LEU A 79 1.02 -3.66 4.17
CA LEU A 79 0.10 -4.77 4.38
C LEU A 79 -0.21 -4.86 5.87
N HIS A 80 -1.50 -4.88 6.18
CA HIS A 80 -1.97 -4.90 7.56
C HIS A 80 -2.49 -6.29 7.90
N LYS A 81 -2.05 -6.84 9.01
CA LYS A 81 -2.48 -8.18 9.44
C LYS A 81 -3.99 -8.20 9.68
N ASP A 82 -4.65 -9.27 9.25
CA ASP A 82 -6.11 -9.42 9.27
C ASP A 82 -6.71 -9.73 10.66
N ILE A 83 -6.01 -9.34 11.71
CA ILE A 83 -6.54 -9.34 13.08
C ILE A 83 -6.79 -7.93 13.59
N PHE A 84 -6.29 -6.91 12.89
CA PHE A 84 -6.46 -5.52 13.29
C PHE A 84 -7.68 -4.92 12.60
N CYS A 85 -8.56 -4.32 13.38
CA CYS A 85 -9.73 -3.63 12.84
C CYS A 85 -9.32 -2.31 12.22
N THR A 86 -9.73 -2.09 10.98
CA THR A 86 -9.49 -0.86 10.25
C THR A 86 -10.83 -0.32 9.77
N GLU A 87 -11.09 0.96 10.01
CA GLU A 87 -12.33 1.59 9.60
C GLU A 87 -12.56 1.43 8.09
N GLY A 88 -13.73 0.93 7.73
CA GLY A 88 -14.11 0.74 6.34
C GLY A 88 -13.48 -0.47 5.66
N VAL A 89 -12.72 -1.28 6.37
CA VAL A 89 -12.06 -2.47 5.82
C VAL A 89 -12.46 -3.70 6.62
N ARG A 90 -12.80 -4.78 5.88
CA ARG A 90 -13.19 -6.05 6.47
C ARG A 90 -12.03 -6.68 7.25
N THR A 91 -12.34 -7.16 8.45
CA THR A 91 -11.39 -7.91 9.30
C THR A 91 -11.97 -9.29 9.57
N THR A 92 -11.29 -10.35 9.11
CA THR A 92 -11.82 -11.72 9.17
C THR A 92 -11.04 -12.65 10.09
N CYS A 93 -9.82 -12.31 10.46
CA CYS A 93 -8.89 -13.19 11.17
C CYS A 93 -8.71 -14.53 10.43
N GLY A 94 -8.92 -14.55 9.11
CA GLY A 94 -8.89 -15.76 8.30
C GLY A 94 -10.10 -16.68 8.49
N SER A 95 -11.17 -16.20 9.14
CA SER A 95 -12.35 -17.01 9.46
C SER A 95 -13.57 -16.54 8.69
N ARG A 96 -14.33 -17.49 8.14
CA ARG A 96 -15.61 -17.19 7.48
C ARG A 96 -16.64 -16.63 8.44
N MET A 97 -16.53 -16.93 9.73
CA MET A 97 -17.45 -16.42 10.75
C MET A 97 -17.42 -14.90 10.85
N LEU A 98 -16.28 -14.28 10.54
CA LEU A 98 -16.08 -12.84 10.60
C LEU A 98 -16.14 -12.17 9.21
N GLU A 99 -16.57 -12.90 8.19
CA GLU A 99 -16.56 -12.40 6.80
C GLU A 99 -17.37 -11.12 6.62
N SER A 100 -18.44 -10.96 7.39
CA SER A 100 -19.32 -9.79 7.32
C SER A 100 -19.13 -8.80 8.50
N PHE A 101 -18.12 -9.03 9.29
CA PHE A 101 -17.82 -8.20 10.48
C PHE A 101 -17.48 -6.76 10.12
#